data_c725e94d729bfd2713d1d2f4ee6f3ac4
#
_entry.id   c725e94d729bfd2713d1d2f4ee6f3ac4
#
_cell.length_a   1.000
_cell.length_b   1.000
_cell.length_c   1.000
_cell.angle_alpha   90.00
_cell.angle_beta   90.00
_cell.angle_gamma   90.00
#
_symmetry.space_group_name_H-M   'P 1'
#
loop_
_entity.id
_entity.type
_entity.pdbx_description
1 polymer ?
#
loop_
_entity_poly.entity_id
_entity_poly.type
_entity_poly.pdbx_seq_one_letter_code
_entity_poly.pdbx_strand_id
1 'polypeptide(L)'
;MSALSNVKTILSKVVTSFVSENGKIASYYIKASKKKIQKNTILYEVRDGQSIVDSPYAMFMHLVKDPEYAHFHHIWVINDLNYPTVKRIKAEFDNVEFVERNSKRYLLWLATAEYLINNATFQSFFLKREGQTYINTWHGTPLKYMGFDIPGNPAHSQNVVRNFLMADYILSPNSHTTEIFSKSYRLDGLFPGTILEGGYPRIDRTNTINRESIKKELKKLNLTYNDRLPTILYTPTWK
;
A
#
# COMPACT_ATOMS: atom_id res chain seq x y z
N MET A 1 -15.76 -22.08 38.55
CA MET A 1 -16.50 -21.75 37.30
C MET A 1 -16.43 -22.97 36.40
N SER A 2 -17.56 -23.48 35.89
CA SER A 2 -17.61 -24.77 35.21
C SER A 2 -17.03 -24.68 33.79
N ALA A 3 -16.48 -25.78 33.29
CA ALA A 3 -15.99 -25.89 31.91
C ALA A 3 -17.05 -25.47 30.87
N LEU A 4 -18.32 -25.66 31.14
CA LEU A 4 -19.45 -25.23 30.31
C LEU A 4 -19.56 -23.68 30.20
N SER A 5 -19.26 -22.94 31.27
CA SER A 5 -19.23 -21.46 31.25
C SER A 5 -18.12 -20.93 30.34
N ASN A 6 -16.95 -21.55 30.39
CA ASN A 6 -15.83 -21.16 29.54
C ASN A 6 -16.09 -21.46 28.05
N VAL A 7 -16.71 -22.62 27.75
CA VAL A 7 -17.09 -22.96 26.35
C VAL A 7 -18.14 -22.02 25.82
N LYS A 8 -19.17 -21.64 26.57
CA LYS A 8 -20.19 -20.65 26.17
C LYS A 8 -19.52 -19.27 25.89
N THR A 9 -18.60 -18.86 26.76
CA THR A 9 -17.90 -17.59 26.62
C THR A 9 -17.00 -17.58 25.38
N ILE A 10 -16.31 -18.69 25.10
CA ILE A 10 -15.49 -18.82 23.87
C ILE A 10 -16.37 -18.83 22.63
N LEU A 11 -17.45 -19.60 22.62
CA LEU A 11 -18.39 -19.65 21.50
C LEU A 11 -19.04 -18.28 21.24
N SER A 12 -19.45 -17.55 22.28
CA SER A 12 -20.00 -16.20 22.11
C SER A 12 -18.98 -15.24 21.52
N LYS A 13 -17.72 -15.25 21.96
CA LYS A 13 -16.65 -14.44 21.39
C LYS A 13 -16.37 -14.78 19.93
N VAL A 14 -16.35 -16.06 19.58
CA VAL A 14 -16.16 -16.53 18.21
C VAL A 14 -17.33 -16.07 17.33
N VAL A 15 -18.57 -16.26 17.75
CA VAL A 15 -19.77 -15.81 17.01
C VAL A 15 -19.77 -14.29 16.87
N THR A 16 -19.48 -13.55 17.94
CA THR A 16 -19.40 -12.08 17.89
C THR A 16 -18.29 -11.61 16.94
N SER A 17 -17.15 -12.30 16.89
CA SER A 17 -16.07 -11.99 15.94
C SER A 17 -16.52 -12.18 14.49
N PHE A 18 -17.23 -13.25 14.16
CA PHE A 18 -17.76 -13.48 12.81
C PHE A 18 -18.89 -12.51 12.41
N VAL A 19 -19.67 -12.06 13.37
CA VAL A 19 -20.80 -11.12 13.15
C VAL A 19 -20.31 -9.68 13.11
N SER A 20 -19.12 -9.38 13.66
CA SER A 20 -18.51 -8.05 13.55
C SER A 20 -18.27 -7.67 12.10
N GLU A 21 -18.23 -6.37 11.81
CA GLU A 21 -17.96 -5.87 10.46
C GLU A 21 -16.61 -6.37 9.93
N ASN A 22 -15.58 -6.36 10.76
CA ASN A 22 -14.27 -6.92 10.42
C ASN A 22 -14.34 -8.43 10.15
N GLY A 23 -15.15 -9.19 10.89
CA GLY A 23 -15.37 -10.61 10.64
C GLY A 23 -16.06 -10.89 9.31
N LYS A 24 -17.04 -10.04 8.92
CA LYS A 24 -17.70 -10.11 7.61
C LYS A 24 -16.70 -9.82 6.48
N ILE A 25 -15.89 -8.78 6.62
CA ILE A 25 -14.86 -8.42 5.65
C ILE A 25 -13.87 -9.58 5.47
N ALA A 26 -13.33 -10.12 6.56
CA ALA A 26 -12.44 -11.27 6.52
C ALA A 26 -13.08 -12.52 5.87
N SER A 27 -14.36 -12.78 6.16
CA SER A 27 -15.12 -13.88 5.56
C SER A 27 -15.27 -13.73 4.03
N TYR A 28 -15.54 -12.50 3.57
CA TYR A 28 -15.58 -12.22 2.13
C TYR A 28 -14.20 -12.43 1.47
N TYR A 29 -13.13 -11.99 2.11
CA TYR A 29 -11.77 -12.21 1.61
C TYR A 29 -11.46 -13.72 1.49
N ILE A 30 -11.74 -14.51 2.53
CA ILE A 30 -11.56 -15.96 2.53
C ILE A 30 -12.36 -16.62 1.41
N LYS A 31 -13.59 -16.16 1.18
CA LYS A 31 -14.42 -16.66 0.06
C LYS A 31 -13.80 -16.29 -1.29
N ALA A 32 -13.32 -15.06 -1.44
CA ALA A 32 -12.65 -14.58 -2.65
C ALA A 32 -11.33 -15.32 -2.93
N SER A 33 -10.60 -15.71 -1.89
CA SER A 33 -9.32 -16.43 -2.03
C SER A 33 -9.46 -17.85 -2.60
N LYS A 34 -10.68 -18.38 -2.74
CA LYS A 34 -10.94 -19.63 -3.46
C LYS A 34 -10.95 -19.47 -4.99
N LYS A 35 -10.98 -18.24 -5.49
CA LYS A 35 -10.98 -17.96 -6.94
C LYS A 35 -9.55 -18.00 -7.48
N LYS A 36 -9.42 -18.20 -8.80
CA LYS A 36 -8.12 -18.22 -9.49
C LYS A 36 -7.49 -16.81 -9.49
N ILE A 37 -6.15 -16.78 -9.44
CA ILE A 37 -5.40 -15.55 -9.67
C ILE A 37 -5.68 -15.04 -11.08
N GLN A 38 -5.93 -13.74 -11.18
CA GLN A 38 -6.16 -13.05 -12.45
C GLN A 38 -4.81 -12.57 -12.98
N LYS A 39 -4.38 -13.14 -14.09
CA LYS A 39 -3.11 -12.75 -14.71
C LYS A 39 -3.15 -11.30 -15.22
N ASN A 40 -1.99 -10.68 -15.28
CA ASN A 40 -1.81 -9.32 -15.77
C ASN A 40 -2.66 -8.28 -15.01
N THR A 41 -2.86 -8.47 -13.72
CA THR A 41 -3.59 -7.52 -12.87
C THR A 41 -2.70 -7.01 -11.75
N ILE A 42 -2.74 -5.69 -11.51
CA ILE A 42 -1.94 -5.02 -10.48
C ILE A 42 -2.87 -4.24 -9.57
N LEU A 43 -2.86 -4.56 -8.28
CA LEU A 43 -3.58 -3.80 -7.26
C LEU A 43 -2.62 -2.85 -6.55
N TYR A 44 -3.01 -1.57 -6.48
CA TYR A 44 -2.28 -0.51 -5.78
C TYR A 44 -3.07 -0.02 -4.58
N GLU A 45 -2.42 0.06 -3.42
CA GLU A 45 -3.00 0.67 -2.23
C GLU A 45 -1.98 1.58 -1.54
N VAL A 46 -2.38 2.80 -1.19
CA VAL A 46 -1.55 3.79 -0.51
C VAL A 46 -2.24 4.23 0.77
N ARG A 47 -1.56 4.11 1.92
CA ARG A 47 -2.04 4.57 3.23
C ARG A 47 -3.50 4.17 3.48
N ASP A 48 -3.80 2.89 3.42
CA ASP A 48 -5.16 2.39 3.67
C ASP A 48 -6.23 3.00 2.73
N GLY A 49 -5.86 3.26 1.47
CA GLY A 49 -6.78 3.83 0.48
C GLY A 49 -7.06 5.33 0.64
N GLN A 50 -6.23 6.07 1.38
CA GLN A 50 -6.43 7.50 1.61
C GLN A 50 -6.07 8.39 0.42
N SER A 51 -5.17 7.93 -0.44
CA SER A 51 -4.64 8.78 -1.52
C SER A 51 -4.07 7.96 -2.68
N ILE A 52 -3.85 8.64 -3.81
CA ILE A 52 -3.20 8.10 -5.01
C ILE A 52 -1.91 8.89 -5.21
N VAL A 53 -0.85 8.52 -4.50
CA VAL A 53 0.43 9.24 -4.44
C VAL A 53 1.59 8.27 -4.21
N ASP A 54 2.78 8.78 -3.92
CA ASP A 54 3.96 8.06 -3.48
C ASP A 54 4.54 7.08 -4.52
N SER A 55 5.36 6.14 -4.09
CA SER A 55 6.02 5.17 -4.95
C SER A 55 5.06 4.27 -5.74
N PRO A 56 3.94 3.78 -5.16
CA PRO A 56 2.95 3.04 -5.95
C PRO A 56 2.39 3.85 -7.12
N TYR A 57 2.17 5.17 -6.94
CA TYR A 57 1.71 6.03 -8.02
C TYR A 57 2.79 6.27 -9.08
N ALA A 58 4.04 6.41 -8.66
CA ALA A 58 5.15 6.54 -9.61
C ALA A 58 5.31 5.29 -10.47
N MET A 59 5.23 4.10 -9.87
CA MET A 59 5.25 2.81 -10.58
C MET A 59 4.07 2.68 -11.54
N PHE A 60 2.86 3.00 -11.08
CA PHE A 60 1.66 3.00 -11.92
C PHE A 60 1.83 3.90 -13.14
N MET A 61 2.29 5.14 -12.96
CA MET A 61 2.45 6.11 -14.04
C MET A 61 3.53 5.71 -15.07
N HIS A 62 4.50 4.92 -14.65
CA HIS A 62 5.47 4.30 -15.56
C HIS A 62 4.81 3.17 -16.36
N LEU A 63 4.22 2.21 -15.68
CA LEU A 63 3.63 1.02 -16.30
C LEU A 63 2.45 1.32 -17.22
N VAL A 64 1.55 2.24 -16.83
CA VAL A 64 0.35 2.55 -17.62
C VAL A 64 0.64 3.30 -18.91
N LYS A 65 1.82 3.95 -19.00
CA LYS A 65 2.25 4.72 -20.18
C LYS A 65 3.18 3.94 -21.11
N ASP A 66 3.77 2.88 -20.64
CA ASP A 66 4.70 2.09 -21.43
C ASP A 66 3.93 1.02 -22.21
N PRO A 67 4.05 1.01 -23.56
CA PRO A 67 3.37 0.04 -24.42
C PRO A 67 3.68 -1.42 -24.09
N GLU A 68 4.86 -1.72 -23.54
CA GLU A 68 5.23 -3.07 -23.11
C GLU A 68 4.26 -3.62 -22.06
N TYR A 69 3.73 -2.73 -21.20
CA TYR A 69 2.82 -3.08 -20.11
C TYR A 69 1.33 -2.76 -20.41
N ALA A 70 0.99 -2.44 -21.65
CA ALA A 70 -0.39 -2.09 -22.05
C ALA A 70 -1.42 -3.19 -21.78
N HIS A 71 -0.95 -4.45 -21.68
CA HIS A 71 -1.78 -5.62 -21.41
C HIS A 71 -2.19 -5.76 -19.94
N PHE A 72 -1.61 -4.94 -19.03
CA PHE A 72 -1.98 -4.97 -17.63
C PHE A 72 -3.29 -4.23 -17.35
N HIS A 73 -4.07 -4.78 -16.43
CA HIS A 73 -5.22 -4.13 -15.82
C HIS A 73 -4.83 -3.60 -14.45
N HIS A 74 -4.99 -2.30 -14.24
CA HIS A 74 -4.60 -1.59 -13.03
C HIS A 74 -5.78 -1.37 -12.12
N ILE A 75 -5.68 -1.74 -10.84
CA ILE A 75 -6.73 -1.59 -9.84
C ILE A 75 -6.21 -0.68 -8.72
N TRP A 76 -6.84 0.49 -8.56
CA TRP A 76 -6.55 1.43 -7.50
C TRP A 76 -7.55 1.34 -6.36
N VAL A 77 -7.03 1.18 -5.14
CA VAL A 77 -7.83 1.21 -3.91
C VAL A 77 -7.89 2.64 -3.39
N ILE A 78 -9.10 3.15 -3.15
CA ILE A 78 -9.33 4.50 -2.64
C ILE A 78 -10.59 4.53 -1.76
N ASN A 79 -10.57 5.29 -0.66
CA ASN A 79 -11.73 5.40 0.25
C ASN A 79 -12.85 6.27 -0.31
N ASP A 80 -12.51 7.25 -1.16
CA ASP A 80 -13.48 8.14 -1.82
C ASP A 80 -13.30 8.09 -3.34
N LEU A 81 -14.26 7.51 -4.02
CA LEU A 81 -14.29 7.43 -5.50
C LEU A 81 -14.46 8.80 -6.19
N ASN A 82 -14.80 9.85 -5.44
CA ASN A 82 -14.85 11.22 -5.93
C ASN A 82 -13.51 11.95 -5.81
N TYR A 83 -12.48 11.31 -5.27
CA TYR A 83 -11.14 11.88 -5.15
C TYR A 83 -10.68 12.47 -6.50
N PRO A 84 -10.21 13.73 -6.55
CA PRO A 84 -9.97 14.44 -7.83
C PRO A 84 -9.06 13.69 -8.81
N THR A 85 -8.05 12.99 -8.30
CA THR A 85 -7.12 12.20 -9.12
C THR A 85 -7.82 11.02 -9.82
N VAL A 86 -8.90 10.47 -9.24
CA VAL A 86 -9.70 9.39 -9.86
C VAL A 86 -10.29 9.85 -11.19
N LYS A 87 -10.92 11.02 -11.19
CA LYS A 87 -11.51 11.59 -12.42
C LYS A 87 -10.47 11.82 -13.51
N ARG A 88 -9.30 12.34 -13.11
CA ARG A 88 -8.19 12.59 -14.04
C ARG A 88 -7.67 11.31 -14.67
N ILE A 89 -7.41 10.28 -13.87
CA ILE A 89 -6.87 9.01 -14.36
C ILE A 89 -7.88 8.30 -15.25
N LYS A 90 -9.17 8.27 -14.88
CA LYS A 90 -10.24 7.70 -15.71
C LYS A 90 -10.41 8.39 -17.08
N ALA A 91 -10.10 9.67 -17.15
CA ALA A 91 -10.15 10.41 -18.42
C ALA A 91 -8.92 10.16 -19.31
N GLU A 92 -7.81 9.67 -18.74
CA GLU A 92 -6.54 9.47 -19.44
C GLU A 92 -6.31 8.00 -19.84
N PHE A 93 -6.86 7.03 -19.06
CA PHE A 93 -6.55 5.60 -19.22
C PHE A 93 -7.80 4.72 -19.08
N ASP A 94 -8.03 3.82 -20.03
CA ASP A 94 -9.20 2.92 -20.06
C ASP A 94 -8.98 1.61 -19.29
N ASN A 95 -7.72 1.21 -19.07
CA ASN A 95 -7.34 -0.05 -18.40
C ASN A 95 -7.18 0.10 -16.88
N VAL A 96 -7.85 1.09 -16.27
CA VAL A 96 -7.76 1.38 -14.83
C VAL A 96 -9.12 1.27 -14.16
N GLU A 97 -9.22 0.43 -13.15
CA GLU A 97 -10.37 0.28 -12.26
C GLU A 97 -10.09 0.94 -10.90
N PHE A 98 -11.11 1.58 -10.32
CA PHE A 98 -11.05 2.12 -8.95
C PHE A 98 -12.03 1.38 -8.07
N VAL A 99 -11.57 0.94 -6.90
CA VAL A 99 -12.36 0.19 -5.93
C VAL A 99 -12.32 0.87 -4.58
N GLU A 100 -13.48 0.93 -3.94
CA GLU A 100 -13.56 1.42 -2.56
C GLU A 100 -12.97 0.38 -1.61
N ARG A 101 -12.13 0.83 -0.66
CA ARG A 101 -11.51 -0.05 0.33
C ARG A 101 -12.59 -0.75 1.18
N ASN A 102 -12.36 -1.99 1.53
CA ASN A 102 -13.29 -2.88 2.24
C ASN A 102 -14.54 -3.29 1.45
N SER A 103 -14.75 -2.77 0.24
CA SER A 103 -15.83 -3.26 -0.63
C SER A 103 -15.60 -4.71 -1.05
N LYS A 104 -16.66 -5.41 -1.44
CA LYS A 104 -16.55 -6.78 -1.99
C LYS A 104 -15.63 -6.83 -3.22
N ARG A 105 -15.61 -5.77 -4.01
CA ARG A 105 -14.76 -5.66 -5.20
C ARG A 105 -13.29 -5.53 -4.83
N TYR A 106 -12.97 -4.70 -3.83
CA TYR A 106 -11.62 -4.62 -3.25
C TYR A 106 -11.15 -5.98 -2.73
N LEU A 107 -11.96 -6.66 -1.91
CA LEU A 107 -11.61 -7.96 -1.32
C LEU A 107 -11.40 -9.04 -2.39
N LEU A 108 -12.17 -8.96 -3.48
CA LEU A 108 -11.95 -9.83 -4.64
C LEU A 108 -10.58 -9.58 -5.25
N TRP A 109 -10.24 -8.33 -5.57
CA TRP A 109 -8.97 -8.00 -6.18
C TRP A 109 -7.78 -8.23 -5.25
N LEU A 110 -7.90 -7.91 -3.96
CA LEU A 110 -6.85 -8.22 -2.97
C LEU A 110 -6.53 -9.74 -2.93
N ALA A 111 -7.55 -10.57 -3.11
CA ALA A 111 -7.39 -12.02 -3.12
C ALA A 111 -6.97 -12.60 -4.48
N THR A 112 -7.15 -11.89 -5.58
CA THR A 112 -6.99 -12.47 -6.93
C THR A 112 -6.06 -11.71 -7.86
N ALA A 113 -5.68 -10.47 -7.58
CA ALA A 113 -4.71 -9.77 -8.41
C ALA A 113 -3.35 -10.47 -8.37
N GLU A 114 -2.68 -10.54 -9.51
CA GLU A 114 -1.37 -11.17 -9.63
C GLU A 114 -0.29 -10.38 -8.91
N TYR A 115 -0.32 -9.05 -9.05
CA TYR A 115 0.63 -8.16 -8.38
C TYR A 115 -0.09 -7.29 -7.35
N LEU A 116 0.54 -7.14 -6.20
CA LEU A 116 0.08 -6.30 -5.10
C LEU A 116 1.17 -5.28 -4.78
N ILE A 117 0.86 -4.00 -4.89
CA ILE A 117 1.79 -2.90 -4.61
C ILE A 117 1.21 -2.03 -3.51
N ASN A 118 1.91 -1.93 -2.38
CA ASN A 118 1.46 -1.20 -1.20
C ASN A 118 2.64 -0.43 -0.58
N ASN A 119 2.39 0.76 -0.04
CA ASN A 119 3.41 1.52 0.69
C ASN A 119 3.27 1.50 2.21
N ALA A 120 2.32 0.73 2.72
CA ALA A 120 2.07 0.57 4.16
C ALA A 120 1.84 -0.92 4.49
N THR A 121 0.64 -1.28 4.93
CA THR A 121 0.28 -2.67 5.24
C THR A 121 -1.11 -2.99 4.71
N PHE A 122 -1.32 -4.21 4.27
CA PHE A 122 -2.65 -4.76 4.12
C PHE A 122 -3.22 -5.15 5.49
N GLN A 123 -4.52 -5.33 5.55
CA GLN A 123 -5.26 -5.65 6.78
C GLN A 123 -4.82 -6.98 7.40
N SER A 124 -5.10 -7.14 8.70
CA SER A 124 -4.66 -8.30 9.49
C SER A 124 -5.16 -9.66 8.99
N PHE A 125 -6.24 -9.72 8.22
CA PHE A 125 -6.75 -10.95 7.61
C PHE A 125 -6.09 -11.30 6.27
N PHE A 126 -5.33 -10.37 5.67
CA PHE A 126 -4.66 -10.63 4.39
C PHE A 126 -3.60 -11.71 4.52
N LEU A 127 -3.59 -12.65 3.60
CA LEU A 127 -2.56 -13.66 3.39
C LEU A 127 -2.22 -13.70 1.90
N LYS A 128 -0.95 -13.45 1.58
CA LYS A 128 -0.47 -13.59 0.20
C LYS A 128 -0.67 -15.04 -0.26
N ARG A 129 -1.18 -15.19 -1.47
CA ARG A 129 -1.44 -16.50 -2.07
C ARG A 129 -0.34 -16.88 -3.04
N GLU A 130 -0.19 -18.17 -3.26
CA GLU A 130 0.60 -18.67 -4.37
C GLU A 130 0.12 -18.07 -5.70
N GLY A 131 1.05 -17.63 -6.55
CA GLY A 131 0.76 -16.93 -7.80
C GLY A 131 0.52 -15.42 -7.65
N GLN A 132 0.61 -14.86 -6.45
CA GLN A 132 0.67 -13.42 -6.20
C GLN A 132 2.11 -12.98 -5.95
N THR A 133 2.48 -11.85 -6.51
CA THR A 133 3.73 -11.14 -6.19
C THR A 133 3.40 -9.87 -5.39
N TYR A 134 3.92 -9.76 -4.18
CA TYR A 134 3.70 -8.61 -3.30
C TYR A 134 4.96 -7.75 -3.21
N ILE A 135 4.83 -6.49 -3.60
CA ILE A 135 5.88 -5.47 -3.54
C ILE A 135 5.48 -4.43 -2.50
N ASN A 136 6.22 -4.35 -1.41
CA ASN A 136 6.06 -3.28 -0.42
C ASN A 136 7.07 -2.18 -0.72
N THR A 137 6.58 -1.00 -1.10
CA THR A 137 7.45 0.13 -1.47
C THR A 137 7.91 0.93 -0.25
N TRP A 138 7.34 0.66 0.93
CA TRP A 138 7.48 1.50 2.11
C TRP A 138 7.12 2.96 1.79
N HIS A 139 7.43 3.90 2.68
CA HIS A 139 6.95 5.28 2.50
C HIS A 139 7.90 6.37 3.02
N GLY A 140 9.08 6.05 3.52
CA GLY A 140 10.05 7.04 3.95
C GLY A 140 11.22 6.43 4.71
N THR A 141 12.33 7.17 4.76
CA THR A 141 13.49 6.83 5.59
C THR A 141 13.12 7.00 7.06
N PRO A 142 13.28 5.97 7.90
CA PRO A 142 12.98 6.05 9.31
C PRO A 142 13.90 7.05 10.04
N LEU A 143 13.28 7.98 10.77
CA LEU A 143 13.99 8.96 11.62
C LEU A 143 13.72 8.74 13.10
N LYS A 144 12.80 7.85 13.45
CA LYS A 144 12.40 7.51 14.82
C LYS A 144 12.62 6.02 15.05
N TYR A 145 12.51 5.60 16.29
CA TYR A 145 12.46 4.18 16.63
C TYR A 145 11.34 3.49 15.86
N MET A 146 11.63 2.34 15.28
CA MET A 146 10.72 1.57 14.44
C MET A 146 10.64 0.12 14.93
N GLY A 147 9.60 -0.57 14.52
CA GLY A 147 9.49 -1.99 14.77
C GLY A 147 9.50 -2.33 16.25
N PHE A 148 10.34 -3.27 16.64
CA PHE A 148 10.50 -3.72 18.03
C PHE A 148 11.40 -2.82 18.88
N ASP A 149 12.03 -1.81 18.29
CA ASP A 149 12.81 -0.83 19.04
C ASP A 149 11.92 0.28 19.63
N ILE A 150 10.64 0.36 19.22
CA ILE A 150 9.65 1.26 19.83
C ILE A 150 9.39 0.79 21.26
N PRO A 151 9.62 1.64 22.29
CA PRO A 151 9.33 1.27 23.67
C PRO A 151 7.85 0.91 23.87
N GLY A 152 7.58 -0.11 24.70
CA GLY A 152 6.23 -0.51 25.08
C GLY A 152 5.81 -1.85 24.50
N ASN A 153 4.59 -1.93 23.95
CA ASN A 153 4.00 -3.20 23.53
C ASN A 153 4.51 -3.62 22.12
N PRO A 154 5.28 -4.72 22.00
CA PRO A 154 5.76 -5.21 20.72
C PRO A 154 4.64 -5.62 19.75
N ALA A 155 3.42 -5.82 20.24
CA ALA A 155 2.26 -6.13 19.38
C ALA A 155 1.92 -5.00 18.39
N HIS A 156 2.35 -3.76 18.64
CA HIS A 156 2.14 -2.65 17.71
C HIS A 156 2.78 -2.90 16.33
N SER A 157 3.87 -3.63 16.28
CA SER A 157 4.60 -3.92 15.04
C SER A 157 4.13 -5.21 14.33
N GLN A 158 3.26 -5.99 14.95
CA GLN A 158 2.86 -7.30 14.44
C GLN A 158 2.35 -7.27 12.99
N ASN A 159 1.44 -6.35 12.65
CA ASN A 159 0.88 -6.30 11.30
C ASN A 159 1.91 -5.88 10.26
N VAL A 160 2.84 -4.98 10.63
CA VAL A 160 3.93 -4.54 9.74
C VAL A 160 4.86 -5.71 9.45
N VAL A 161 5.35 -6.38 10.50
CA VAL A 161 6.25 -7.54 10.36
C VAL A 161 5.59 -8.63 9.52
N ARG A 162 4.32 -8.95 9.80
CA ARG A 162 3.56 -9.94 9.05
C ARG A 162 3.44 -9.57 7.57
N ASN A 163 3.20 -8.30 7.23
CA ASN A 163 3.15 -7.83 5.85
C ASN A 163 4.52 -7.94 5.18
N PHE A 164 5.59 -7.57 5.87
CA PHE A 164 6.95 -7.74 5.34
C PHE A 164 7.28 -9.19 5.06
N LEU A 165 7.02 -10.09 6.00
CA LEU A 165 7.28 -11.53 5.81
C LEU A 165 6.46 -12.18 4.68
N MET A 166 5.38 -11.54 4.24
CA MET A 166 4.59 -11.98 3.09
C MET A 166 5.02 -11.30 1.78
N ALA A 167 5.80 -10.24 1.82
CA ALA A 167 6.27 -9.56 0.62
C ALA A 167 7.33 -10.41 -0.11
N ASP A 168 7.33 -10.34 -1.43
CA ASP A 168 8.41 -10.87 -2.25
C ASP A 168 9.54 -9.85 -2.39
N TYR A 169 9.15 -8.56 -2.43
CA TYR A 169 10.09 -7.45 -2.52
C TYR A 169 9.73 -6.34 -1.53
N ILE A 170 10.74 -5.80 -0.86
CA ILE A 170 10.64 -4.58 -0.05
C ILE A 170 11.61 -3.56 -0.65
N LEU A 171 11.12 -2.38 -1.02
CA LEU A 171 11.98 -1.31 -1.54
C LEU A 171 12.64 -0.57 -0.38
N SER A 172 13.94 -0.39 -0.48
CA SER A 172 14.74 0.41 0.45
C SER A 172 15.48 1.52 -0.31
N PRO A 173 15.48 2.77 0.19
CA PRO A 173 16.17 3.86 -0.48
C PRO A 173 17.67 3.89 -0.19
N ASN A 174 18.12 3.22 0.88
CA ASN A 174 19.49 3.26 1.36
C ASN A 174 19.78 2.18 2.41
N SER A 175 21.04 1.96 2.70
CA SER A 175 21.52 0.96 3.66
C SER A 175 20.99 1.18 5.09
N HIS A 176 20.80 2.43 5.52
CA HIS A 176 20.21 2.71 6.83
C HIS A 176 18.78 2.14 6.94
N THR A 177 17.94 2.34 5.94
CA THR A 177 16.58 1.79 5.92
C THR A 177 16.59 0.27 5.83
N THR A 178 17.50 -0.30 5.02
CA THR A 178 17.74 -1.75 4.93
C THR A 178 18.10 -2.34 6.29
N GLU A 179 18.99 -1.69 7.02
CA GLU A 179 19.39 -2.11 8.36
C GLU A 179 18.22 -2.08 9.35
N ILE A 180 17.37 -1.05 9.30
CA ILE A 180 16.16 -0.98 10.13
C ILE A 180 15.18 -2.10 9.80
N PHE A 181 14.96 -2.42 8.53
CA PHE A 181 14.13 -3.57 8.17
C PHE A 181 14.71 -4.87 8.76
N SER A 182 16.00 -5.08 8.60
CA SER A 182 16.68 -6.28 9.09
C SER A 182 16.67 -6.39 10.61
N LYS A 183 17.03 -5.32 11.33
CA LYS A 183 17.22 -5.34 12.78
C LYS A 183 15.97 -4.98 13.56
N SER A 184 15.39 -3.79 13.32
CA SER A 184 14.27 -3.29 14.13
C SER A 184 12.97 -4.06 13.86
N TYR A 185 12.76 -4.58 12.65
CA TYR A 185 11.63 -5.46 12.31
C TYR A 185 11.97 -6.94 12.36
N ARG A 186 13.22 -7.30 12.75
CA ARG A 186 13.67 -8.70 12.91
C ARG A 186 13.54 -9.53 11.63
N LEU A 187 13.76 -8.92 10.46
CA LEU A 187 13.65 -9.63 9.20
C LEU A 187 14.90 -10.46 8.86
N ASP A 188 16.03 -10.17 9.50
CA ASP A 188 17.28 -10.89 9.28
C ASP A 188 17.12 -12.39 9.57
N GLY A 189 17.46 -13.24 8.60
CA GLY A 189 17.30 -14.69 8.66
C GLY A 189 15.85 -15.21 8.62
N LEU A 190 14.84 -14.33 8.59
CA LEU A 190 13.41 -14.69 8.58
C LEU A 190 12.68 -14.28 7.30
N PHE A 191 13.12 -13.22 6.63
CA PHE A 191 12.48 -12.70 5.43
C PHE A 191 12.79 -13.58 4.22
N PRO A 192 11.79 -14.21 3.58
CA PRO A 192 12.02 -15.09 2.44
C PRO A 192 12.18 -14.35 1.12
N GLY A 193 11.86 -13.05 1.08
CA GLY A 193 11.92 -12.21 -0.11
C GLY A 193 13.24 -11.47 -0.28
N THR A 194 13.21 -10.41 -1.06
CA THR A 194 14.38 -9.57 -1.36
C THR A 194 14.16 -8.12 -0.94
N ILE A 195 15.09 -7.54 -0.19
CA ILE A 195 15.15 -6.10 0.02
C ILE A 195 15.92 -5.48 -1.15
N LEU A 196 15.22 -4.69 -1.96
CA LEU A 196 15.80 -3.99 -3.12
C LEU A 196 16.25 -2.59 -2.68
N GLU A 197 17.57 -2.44 -2.50
CA GLU A 197 18.18 -1.15 -2.19
C GLU A 197 18.49 -0.40 -3.49
N GLY A 198 17.61 0.52 -3.90
CA GLY A 198 17.72 1.21 -5.19
C GLY A 198 17.03 2.57 -5.24
N GLY A 199 16.55 3.08 -4.11
CA GLY A 199 15.82 4.35 -4.05
C GLY A 199 14.30 4.19 -4.04
N TYR A 200 13.61 5.34 -4.10
CA TYR A 200 12.15 5.36 -4.17
C TYR A 200 11.66 5.78 -5.56
N PRO A 201 10.79 5.03 -6.22
CA PRO A 201 10.22 5.39 -7.52
C PRO A 201 9.60 6.78 -7.57
N ARG A 202 9.05 7.27 -6.44
CA ARG A 202 8.53 8.65 -6.36
C ARG A 202 9.60 9.72 -6.57
N ILE A 203 10.85 9.46 -6.18
CA ILE A 203 11.97 10.40 -6.37
C ILE A 203 12.38 10.42 -7.83
N ASP A 204 12.48 9.26 -8.47
CA ASP A 204 12.78 9.18 -9.91
C ASP A 204 11.75 9.95 -10.72
N ARG A 205 10.46 9.76 -10.41
CA ARG A 205 9.38 10.51 -11.04
C ARG A 205 9.51 12.02 -10.79
N THR A 206 9.90 12.44 -9.60
CA THR A 206 10.12 13.88 -9.29
C THR A 206 11.22 14.46 -10.15
N ASN A 207 12.31 13.72 -10.38
CA ASN A 207 13.44 14.15 -11.20
C ASN A 207 13.08 14.28 -12.69
N THR A 208 12.02 13.62 -13.15
CA THR A 208 11.54 13.72 -14.54
C THR A 208 10.58 14.90 -14.79
N ILE A 209 10.10 15.56 -13.74
CA ILE A 209 9.18 16.69 -13.86
C ILE A 209 9.94 17.93 -14.31
N ASN A 210 9.56 18.51 -15.46
CA ASN A 210 10.16 19.73 -15.95
C ASN A 210 9.49 21.01 -15.36
N ARG A 211 10.21 22.12 -15.44
CA ARG A 211 9.79 23.42 -14.90
C ARG A 211 8.48 23.94 -15.47
N GLU A 212 8.24 23.72 -16.76
CA GLU A 212 7.02 24.17 -17.43
C GLU A 212 5.79 23.39 -16.94
N SER A 213 5.93 22.10 -16.67
CA SER A 213 4.88 21.29 -16.05
C SER A 213 4.52 21.81 -14.67
N ILE A 214 5.51 22.20 -13.86
CA ILE A 214 5.29 22.77 -12.53
C ILE A 214 4.53 24.10 -12.65
N LYS A 215 4.96 25.01 -13.52
CA LYS A 215 4.27 26.29 -13.76
C LYS A 215 2.81 26.11 -14.16
N LYS A 216 2.55 25.14 -15.05
CA LYS A 216 1.18 24.81 -15.48
C LYS A 216 0.31 24.32 -14.33
N GLU A 217 0.84 23.47 -13.44
CA GLU A 217 0.10 23.00 -12.26
C GLU A 217 -0.13 24.11 -11.23
N LEU A 218 0.88 24.94 -10.95
CA LEU A 218 0.74 26.10 -10.07
C LEU A 218 -0.34 27.09 -10.56
N LYS A 219 -0.37 27.33 -11.87
CA LYS A 219 -1.41 28.17 -12.48
C LYS A 219 -2.82 27.59 -12.30
N LYS A 220 -2.99 26.28 -12.41
CA LYS A 220 -4.28 25.62 -12.14
C LYS A 220 -4.73 25.78 -10.69
N LEU A 221 -3.78 25.89 -9.76
CA LEU A 221 -4.03 26.08 -8.34
C LEU A 221 -4.17 27.57 -7.96
N ASN A 222 -4.17 28.50 -8.94
CA ASN A 222 -4.14 29.94 -8.74
C ASN A 222 -2.97 30.43 -7.88
N LEU A 223 -1.83 29.71 -7.94
CA LEU A 223 -0.60 30.08 -7.27
C LEU A 223 0.28 30.89 -8.23
N THR A 224 0.74 32.05 -7.78
CA THR A 224 1.70 32.88 -8.53
C THR A 224 3.11 32.32 -8.35
N TYR A 225 3.81 32.15 -9.45
CA TYR A 225 5.21 31.76 -9.48
C TYR A 225 6.04 32.88 -10.10
N ASN A 226 7.06 33.35 -9.37
CA ASN A 226 7.98 34.36 -9.85
C ASN A 226 9.41 33.80 -9.93
N ASP A 227 9.91 33.60 -11.13
CA ASP A 227 11.27 33.08 -11.40
C ASP A 227 12.41 33.93 -10.84
N ARG A 228 12.13 35.21 -10.51
CA ARG A 228 13.13 36.13 -9.98
C ARG A 228 13.28 36.12 -8.47
N LEU A 229 12.38 35.43 -7.77
CA LEU A 229 12.42 35.31 -6.30
C LEU A 229 12.80 33.91 -5.87
N PRO A 230 13.59 33.74 -4.79
CA PRO A 230 13.82 32.44 -4.21
C PRO A 230 12.52 31.84 -3.66
N THR A 231 12.31 30.57 -3.86
CA THR A 231 11.16 29.84 -3.32
C THR A 231 11.56 29.18 -2.01
N ILE A 232 10.84 29.48 -0.94
CA ILE A 232 11.01 28.85 0.35
C ILE A 232 9.87 27.85 0.53
N LEU A 233 10.21 26.56 0.68
CA LEU A 233 9.25 25.49 0.97
C LEU A 233 9.29 25.15 2.45
N TYR A 234 8.19 25.40 3.15
CA TYR A 234 8.01 25.00 4.55
C TYR A 234 7.12 23.77 4.64
N THR A 235 7.70 22.62 4.97
CA THR A 235 7.03 21.32 5.06
C THR A 235 7.30 20.66 6.41
N PRO A 236 6.74 21.19 7.51
CA PRO A 236 6.94 20.58 8.82
C PRO A 236 6.30 19.20 8.87
N THR A 237 6.84 18.32 9.72
CA THR A 237 6.18 17.07 10.04
C THR A 237 4.88 17.37 10.78
N TRP A 238 3.78 16.77 10.35
CA TRP A 238 2.54 16.80 11.09
C TRP A 238 2.67 16.00 12.40
N LYS A 239 2.03 16.47 13.44
CA LYS A 239 1.96 15.78 14.75
C LYS A 239 0.73 14.91 14.83
#